data_45bdc30ef337b2be5ef72b95fd748fb4
#
_entry.id   45bdc30ef337b2be5ef72b95fd748fb4
#
_cell.length_a   1.000
_cell.length_b   1.000
_cell.length_c   1.000
_cell.angle_alpha   90.00
_cell.angle_beta   90.00
_cell.angle_gamma   90.00
#
_symmetry.space_group_name_H-M   'P 1'
#
loop_
_entity.id
_entity.type
_entity.pdbx_description
1 polymer ?
#
loop_
_entity_poly.entity_id
_entity_poly.type
_entity_poly.pdbx_seq_one_letter_code
_entity_poly.pdbx_strand_id
1 'polypeptide(L)'
;MASSATDRIVIISDPHLLSPELVVPGTAIERADAVETKMMAHSDDIMHALTDSIIALQPACVLISGDLTHNGERLSHERMVQYLDRMARYGIQPLVIPGNHDCNNPSARRFDGDKTLPAATVTREEFAQLYSRYGYGEGFRRDPSSLSYCCEPVEGVVIIGIDSNMDELNTLTSRGDSTDTYHNGGCIKPETLQWVTRIASEANADGKRVIAMMHHHLAQHFDQEDRLFANYIVKDHNNVAQQLMQAGVHTIFTGHLHVTDAATLYNSDRTDSIVDVGTGSAICYPFAMRVAQLNDESNSLEVSTRWLTEAPECPDLREQGRQRIIAATPGLTTLLSSKVWNKVGPRMGQIKKFLEAGGNKTNLPETSQQASQLVFRHLSGVLSRTMLAVVEGNEQDLQTEDLINEGKLGIRAMIEEAAPEQADALWEFFLNDVYPKLEPVVRSILEDRNAVATDKETRADDLHLSCKL
;
A
#
# COMPACT_ATOMS: atom_id res chain seq x y z
N MET A 1 -1.02 33.00 -12.67
CA MET A 1 -2.06 33.43 -11.70
C MET A 1 -1.86 32.60 -10.43
N ALA A 2 -2.08 33.15 -9.23
CA ALA A 2 -2.00 32.33 -8.03
C ALA A 2 -3.16 31.33 -8.07
N SER A 3 -2.87 30.02 -7.99
CA SER A 3 -3.85 28.94 -7.88
C SER A 3 -4.80 29.24 -6.72
N SER A 4 -6.10 29.14 -6.93
CA SER A 4 -7.08 29.31 -5.86
C SER A 4 -7.04 28.09 -4.93
N ALA A 5 -7.32 28.30 -3.64
CA ALA A 5 -7.41 27.19 -2.67
C ALA A 5 -8.52 26.18 -3.04
N THR A 6 -9.46 26.59 -3.88
CA THR A 6 -10.60 25.80 -4.36
C THR A 6 -10.22 24.68 -5.36
N ASP A 7 -9.00 24.72 -5.93
CA ASP A 7 -8.58 23.79 -6.97
C ASP A 7 -7.58 22.75 -6.46
N ARG A 8 -7.36 22.71 -5.14
CA ARG A 8 -6.43 21.78 -4.49
C ARG A 8 -7.17 20.62 -3.85
N ILE A 9 -6.63 19.43 -4.07
CA ILE A 9 -7.06 18.17 -3.45
C ILE A 9 -5.86 17.59 -2.69
N VAL A 10 -6.07 17.17 -1.47
CA VAL A 10 -5.05 16.42 -0.70
C VAL A 10 -5.45 14.96 -0.66
N ILE A 11 -4.49 14.06 -0.83
CA ILE A 11 -4.69 12.62 -0.74
C ILE A 11 -3.77 12.06 0.36
N ILE A 12 -4.36 11.28 1.25
CA ILE A 12 -3.66 10.46 2.23
C ILE A 12 -4.19 9.03 2.16
N SER A 13 -3.40 8.08 2.61
CA SER A 13 -3.79 6.68 2.66
C SER A 13 -3.32 6.02 3.94
N ASP A 14 -3.98 4.95 4.33
CA ASP A 14 -3.52 4.03 5.37
C ASP A 14 -3.14 4.72 6.69
N PRO A 15 -4.00 5.58 7.27
CA PRO A 15 -3.72 6.20 8.56
C PRO A 15 -3.73 5.21 9.72
N HIS A 16 -4.30 4.03 9.58
CA HIS A 16 -4.33 2.96 10.56
C HIS A 16 -4.45 3.46 12.01
N LEU A 17 -5.37 4.40 12.21
CA LEU A 17 -5.54 5.07 13.50
C LEU A 17 -5.92 4.08 14.59
N LEU A 18 -5.15 4.04 15.67
CA LEU A 18 -5.49 3.37 16.91
C LEU A 18 -5.93 4.41 17.95
N SER A 19 -7.18 4.35 18.38
CA SER A 19 -7.68 5.29 19.41
C SER A 19 -6.92 5.13 20.70
N PRO A 20 -6.48 6.23 21.35
CA PRO A 20 -5.86 6.19 22.68
C PRO A 20 -6.74 5.49 23.75
N GLU A 21 -8.06 5.51 23.59
CA GLU A 21 -9.00 4.83 24.49
C GLU A 21 -8.88 3.30 24.47
N LEU A 22 -8.23 2.74 23.44
CA LEU A 22 -7.95 1.30 23.33
C LEU A 22 -6.63 0.89 23.99
N VAL A 23 -5.88 1.85 24.53
CA VAL A 23 -4.53 1.62 25.03
C VAL A 23 -4.39 2.00 26.50
N VAL A 24 -4.23 1.00 27.34
CA VAL A 24 -3.63 1.17 28.68
C VAL A 24 -2.14 0.86 28.53
N PRO A 25 -1.24 1.82 28.83
CA PRO A 25 0.20 1.63 28.63
C PRO A 25 0.74 0.36 29.30
N GLY A 26 1.65 -0.33 28.62
CA GLY A 26 2.29 -1.55 29.10
C GLY A 26 2.89 -2.39 27.98
N THR A 27 3.41 -3.55 28.35
CA THR A 27 4.20 -4.40 27.44
C THR A 27 3.40 -4.98 26.27
N ALA A 28 2.07 -4.98 26.32
CA ALA A 28 1.26 -5.49 25.22
C ALA A 28 1.35 -4.58 23.99
N ILE A 29 1.14 -3.27 24.15
CA ILE A 29 1.26 -2.30 23.06
C ILE A 29 2.72 -2.18 22.59
N GLU A 30 3.69 -2.17 23.52
CA GLU A 30 5.12 -2.12 23.17
C GLU A 30 5.54 -3.28 22.28
N ARG A 31 5.12 -4.51 22.59
CA ARG A 31 5.40 -5.70 21.77
C ARG A 31 4.71 -5.67 20.43
N ALA A 32 3.46 -5.21 20.37
CA ALA A 32 2.73 -5.12 19.12
C ALA A 32 3.35 -4.06 18.19
N ASP A 33 3.67 -2.90 18.73
CA ASP A 33 4.25 -1.78 18.00
C ASP A 33 5.69 -2.08 17.49
N ALA A 34 6.48 -2.83 18.27
CA ALA A 34 7.89 -3.12 17.95
C ALA A 34 8.09 -4.01 16.70
N VAL A 35 7.08 -4.76 16.27
CA VAL A 35 7.18 -5.67 15.12
C VAL A 35 6.56 -5.10 13.84
N GLU A 36 5.91 -3.93 13.93
CA GLU A 36 5.22 -3.27 12.83
C GLU A 36 6.11 -2.21 12.16
N THR A 37 5.92 -1.99 10.88
CA THR A 37 6.46 -0.80 10.18
C THR A 37 5.65 0.44 10.52
N LYS A 38 4.37 0.26 10.85
CA LYS A 38 3.45 1.32 11.27
C LYS A 38 3.82 1.85 12.66
N MET A 39 3.79 3.16 12.84
CA MET A 39 3.97 3.80 14.14
C MET A 39 2.64 3.81 14.91
N MET A 40 2.11 2.63 15.18
CA MET A 40 0.78 2.40 15.73
C MET A 40 0.55 3.13 17.06
N ALA A 41 1.53 3.07 17.97
CA ALA A 41 1.44 3.73 19.27
C ALA A 41 1.41 5.27 19.17
N HIS A 42 1.88 5.84 18.06
CA HIS A 42 1.90 7.27 17.78
C HIS A 42 0.85 7.69 16.76
N SER A 43 -0.03 6.79 16.32
CA SER A 43 -0.95 7.05 15.20
C SER A 43 -1.91 8.22 15.46
N ASP A 44 -2.37 8.42 16.70
CA ASP A 44 -3.23 9.55 17.07
C ASP A 44 -2.47 10.88 17.02
N ASP A 45 -1.25 10.92 17.51
CA ASP A 45 -0.38 12.10 17.48
C ASP A 45 0.01 12.49 16.05
N ILE A 46 0.35 11.48 15.23
CA ILE A 46 0.65 11.67 13.81
C ILE A 46 -0.60 12.19 13.06
N MET A 47 -1.77 11.59 13.30
CA MET A 47 -3.01 12.02 12.67
C MET A 47 -3.42 13.45 13.08
N HIS A 48 -3.09 13.85 14.33
CA HIS A 48 -3.26 15.23 14.79
C HIS A 48 -2.40 16.20 13.96
N ALA A 49 -1.09 15.96 13.88
CA ALA A 49 -0.15 16.78 13.13
C ALA A 49 -0.48 16.83 11.62
N LEU A 50 -0.88 15.69 11.05
CA LEU A 50 -1.31 15.59 9.66
C LEU A 50 -2.57 16.42 9.39
N THR A 51 -3.55 16.36 10.32
CA THR A 51 -4.76 17.19 10.24
C THR A 51 -4.43 18.69 10.25
N ASP A 52 -3.49 19.13 11.10
CA ASP A 52 -3.04 20.52 11.14
C ASP A 52 -2.35 20.93 9.83
N SER A 53 -1.52 20.06 9.28
CA SER A 53 -0.86 20.28 7.99
C SER A 53 -1.87 20.40 6.85
N ILE A 54 -2.90 19.55 6.82
CA ILE A 54 -3.97 19.60 5.82
C ILE A 54 -4.80 20.90 5.96
N ILE A 55 -5.17 21.28 7.19
CA ILE A 55 -5.88 22.54 7.44
C ILE A 55 -5.07 23.75 6.97
N ALA A 56 -3.75 23.74 7.20
CA ALA A 56 -2.88 24.82 6.73
C ALA A 56 -2.78 24.92 5.20
N LEU A 57 -2.95 23.80 4.49
CA LEU A 57 -2.99 23.78 3.02
C LEU A 57 -4.32 24.30 2.43
N GLN A 58 -5.39 24.33 3.23
CA GLN A 58 -6.74 24.74 2.81
C GLN A 58 -7.19 24.10 1.48
N PRO A 59 -7.18 22.75 1.32
CA PRO A 59 -7.67 22.12 0.11
C PRO A 59 -9.21 22.20 0.04
N ALA A 60 -9.76 22.05 -1.16
CA ALA A 60 -11.22 21.91 -1.34
C ALA A 60 -11.71 20.59 -0.72
N CYS A 61 -10.97 19.51 -0.94
CA CYS A 61 -11.29 18.21 -0.35
C CYS A 61 -10.03 17.41 0.01
N VAL A 62 -10.26 16.39 0.83
CA VAL A 62 -9.25 15.40 1.20
C VAL A 62 -9.77 14.01 0.84
N LEU A 63 -9.03 13.26 0.05
CA LEU A 63 -9.31 11.86 -0.28
C LEU A 63 -8.52 10.98 0.69
N ILE A 64 -9.19 9.99 1.29
CA ILE A 64 -8.53 9.01 2.17
C ILE A 64 -8.81 7.62 1.60
N SER A 65 -7.79 7.01 0.98
CA SER A 65 -7.92 5.78 0.19
C SER A 65 -7.89 4.49 1.00
N GLY A 66 -8.56 4.48 2.16
CA GLY A 66 -8.80 3.28 2.96
C GLY A 66 -7.82 3.07 4.11
N ASP A 67 -8.03 1.98 4.83
CA ASP A 67 -7.33 1.58 6.06
C ASP A 67 -7.28 2.72 7.09
N LEU A 68 -8.48 3.27 7.36
CA LEU A 68 -8.68 4.41 8.25
C LEU A 68 -8.26 4.09 9.69
N THR A 69 -8.44 2.84 10.09
CA THR A 69 -8.25 2.35 11.46
C THR A 69 -7.27 1.20 11.51
N HIS A 70 -6.71 0.96 12.69
CA HIS A 70 -5.70 -0.09 12.88
C HIS A 70 -6.22 -1.47 12.44
N ASN A 71 -7.36 -1.91 13.00
CA ASN A 71 -8.02 -3.15 12.63
C ASN A 71 -9.56 -3.06 12.76
N GLY A 72 -10.16 -1.95 12.34
CA GLY A 72 -11.61 -1.79 12.34
C GLY A 72 -12.22 -1.58 13.73
N GLU A 73 -11.44 -1.20 14.73
CA GLU A 73 -11.93 -0.94 16.07
C GLU A 73 -12.92 0.24 16.06
N ARG A 74 -14.11 0.04 16.64
CA ARG A 74 -15.16 1.07 16.69
C ARG A 74 -14.67 2.39 17.26
N LEU A 75 -13.92 2.37 18.38
CA LEU A 75 -13.38 3.59 18.99
C LEU A 75 -12.36 4.29 18.10
N SER A 76 -11.61 3.55 17.27
CA SER A 76 -10.71 4.13 16.29
C SER A 76 -11.49 4.83 15.16
N HIS A 77 -12.59 4.25 14.68
CA HIS A 77 -13.49 4.91 13.72
C HIS A 77 -14.11 6.19 14.31
N GLU A 78 -14.61 6.12 15.53
CA GLU A 78 -15.18 7.29 16.23
C GLU A 78 -14.13 8.40 16.41
N ARG A 79 -12.88 8.04 16.69
CA ARG A 79 -11.76 8.97 16.76
C ARG A 79 -11.41 9.57 15.37
N MET A 80 -11.41 8.76 14.32
CA MET A 80 -11.22 9.22 12.95
C MET A 80 -12.27 10.26 12.54
N VAL A 81 -13.54 10.01 12.85
CA VAL A 81 -14.63 10.96 12.61
C VAL A 81 -14.35 12.32 13.26
N GLN A 82 -13.76 12.37 14.46
CA GLN A 82 -13.39 13.63 15.11
C GLN A 82 -12.36 14.44 14.30
N TYR A 83 -11.38 13.78 13.67
CA TYR A 83 -10.42 14.43 12.79
C TYR A 83 -11.08 14.95 11.50
N LEU A 84 -11.96 14.15 10.90
CA LEU A 84 -12.72 14.56 9.72
C LEU A 84 -13.65 15.74 10.02
N ASP A 85 -14.35 15.71 11.17
CA ASP A 85 -15.18 16.83 11.65
C ASP A 85 -14.34 18.09 11.89
N ARG A 86 -13.09 17.92 12.34
CA ARG A 86 -12.18 19.05 12.51
C ARG A 86 -11.83 19.69 11.17
N MET A 87 -11.46 18.91 10.15
CA MET A 87 -11.21 19.41 8.78
C MET A 87 -12.47 20.10 8.20
N ALA A 88 -13.64 19.47 8.35
CA ALA A 88 -14.90 20.01 7.85
C ALA A 88 -15.26 21.38 8.45
N ARG A 89 -14.91 21.63 9.72
CA ARG A 89 -15.11 22.97 10.34
C ARG A 89 -14.28 24.08 9.69
N TYR A 90 -13.22 23.74 8.97
CA TYR A 90 -12.42 24.68 8.19
C TYR A 90 -12.85 24.75 6.72
N GLY A 91 -14.02 24.18 6.37
CA GLY A 91 -14.57 24.21 5.02
C GLY A 91 -13.97 23.20 4.05
N ILE A 92 -13.15 22.28 4.55
CA ILE A 92 -12.54 21.19 3.77
C ILE A 92 -13.55 20.03 3.72
N GLN A 93 -13.75 19.39 2.55
CA GLN A 93 -14.61 18.21 2.42
C GLN A 93 -13.75 16.92 2.49
N PRO A 94 -13.71 16.20 3.62
CA PRO A 94 -13.13 14.87 3.65
C PRO A 94 -14.01 13.88 2.90
N LEU A 95 -13.36 12.92 2.20
CA LEU A 95 -14.00 11.83 1.47
C LEU A 95 -13.23 10.56 1.78
N VAL A 96 -13.92 9.53 2.27
CA VAL A 96 -13.28 8.29 2.71
C VAL A 96 -13.88 7.08 2.01
N ILE A 97 -13.05 6.05 1.81
CA ILE A 97 -13.49 4.70 1.46
C ILE A 97 -12.93 3.72 2.51
N PRO A 98 -13.54 2.54 2.70
CA PRO A 98 -12.91 1.53 3.54
C PRO A 98 -11.68 0.92 2.88
N GLY A 99 -10.70 0.53 3.68
CA GLY A 99 -9.66 -0.43 3.34
C GLY A 99 -9.99 -1.81 3.92
N ASN A 100 -9.10 -2.78 3.69
CA ASN A 100 -9.32 -4.15 4.17
C ASN A 100 -9.27 -4.27 5.71
N HIS A 101 -8.66 -3.30 6.40
CA HIS A 101 -8.65 -3.28 7.87
C HIS A 101 -9.95 -2.79 8.50
N ASP A 102 -10.82 -2.04 7.78
CA ASP A 102 -11.82 -1.19 8.40
C ASP A 102 -13.13 -1.87 8.82
N CYS A 103 -13.58 -2.89 8.07
CA CYS A 103 -14.89 -3.51 8.32
C CYS A 103 -14.77 -4.99 8.64
N ASN A 104 -15.64 -5.50 9.53
CA ASN A 104 -15.75 -6.92 9.86
C ASN A 104 -14.38 -7.57 10.16
N ASN A 105 -13.47 -6.84 10.79
CA ASN A 105 -12.10 -7.32 10.98
C ASN A 105 -11.96 -8.17 12.24
N PRO A 106 -11.60 -9.47 12.13
CA PRO A 106 -11.43 -10.34 13.29
C PRO A 106 -10.19 -10.00 14.13
N SER A 107 -9.32 -9.14 13.61
CA SER A 107 -8.08 -8.71 14.28
C SER A 107 -8.25 -7.47 15.16
N ALA A 108 -9.46 -6.92 15.31
CA ALA A 108 -9.72 -5.78 16.17
C ALA A 108 -9.28 -6.04 17.62
N ARG A 109 -8.43 -5.18 18.19
CA ARG A 109 -7.80 -5.39 19.50
C ARG A 109 -7.79 -4.11 20.35
N ARG A 110 -7.74 -4.32 21.67
CA ARG A 110 -7.37 -3.32 22.68
C ARG A 110 -6.20 -3.83 23.52
N PHE A 111 -5.42 -2.93 24.02
CA PHE A 111 -4.22 -3.21 24.81
C PHE A 111 -4.46 -2.78 26.25
N ASP A 112 -4.28 -3.71 27.21
CA ASP A 112 -4.60 -3.50 28.64
C ASP A 112 -3.40 -3.96 29.48
N GLY A 113 -2.42 -3.05 29.65
CA GLY A 113 -1.19 -3.34 30.34
C GLY A 113 -0.34 -4.40 29.62
N ASP A 114 -0.31 -5.62 30.14
CA ASP A 114 0.42 -6.76 29.55
C ASP A 114 -0.42 -7.63 28.61
N LYS A 115 -1.73 -7.32 28.45
CA LYS A 115 -2.69 -8.15 27.73
C LYS A 115 -3.16 -7.48 26.44
N THR A 116 -3.29 -8.28 25.39
CA THR A 116 -4.01 -7.95 24.18
C THR A 116 -5.37 -8.63 24.22
N LEU A 117 -6.45 -7.87 24.10
CA LEU A 117 -7.83 -8.33 24.20
C LEU A 117 -8.62 -7.98 22.94
N PRO A 118 -9.66 -8.74 22.56
CA PRO A 118 -10.55 -8.37 21.46
C PRO A 118 -11.20 -7.00 21.70
N ALA A 119 -11.41 -6.25 20.63
CA ALA A 119 -12.19 -5.01 20.60
C ALA A 119 -13.42 -5.15 19.70
N ALA A 120 -14.41 -4.30 19.91
CA ALA A 120 -15.57 -4.21 19.02
C ALA A 120 -15.12 -3.66 17.67
N THR A 121 -15.48 -4.34 16.58
CA THR A 121 -15.33 -3.85 15.20
C THR A 121 -16.65 -3.27 14.69
N VAL A 122 -16.62 -2.69 13.48
CA VAL A 122 -17.80 -2.15 12.81
C VAL A 122 -18.19 -3.03 11.61
N THR A 123 -19.49 -3.11 11.33
CA THR A 123 -19.98 -3.69 10.08
C THR A 123 -19.92 -2.66 8.95
N ARG A 124 -20.15 -3.09 7.73
CA ARG A 124 -20.23 -2.21 6.55
C ARG A 124 -21.36 -1.16 6.67
N GLU A 125 -22.50 -1.55 7.25
CA GLU A 125 -23.62 -0.66 7.51
C GLU A 125 -23.28 0.38 8.58
N GLU A 126 -22.61 -0.02 9.64
CA GLU A 126 -22.15 0.87 10.70
C GLU A 126 -21.05 1.81 10.19
N PHE A 127 -20.14 1.33 9.31
CA PHE A 127 -19.16 2.18 8.61
C PHE A 127 -19.87 3.28 7.82
N ALA A 128 -20.84 2.93 6.97
CA ALA A 128 -21.62 3.90 6.21
C ALA A 128 -22.37 4.90 7.09
N GLN A 129 -22.84 4.49 8.28
CA GLN A 129 -23.50 5.38 9.24
C GLN A 129 -22.52 6.35 9.88
N LEU A 130 -21.37 5.87 10.36
CA LEU A 130 -20.32 6.67 11.00
C LEU A 130 -19.77 7.74 10.02
N TYR A 131 -19.55 7.36 8.78
CA TYR A 131 -19.00 8.23 7.74
C TYR A 131 -20.06 8.85 6.82
N SER A 132 -21.32 8.96 7.30
CA SER A 132 -22.43 9.50 6.49
C SER A 132 -22.13 10.87 5.87
N ARG A 133 -21.42 11.76 6.56
CA ARG A 133 -21.01 13.08 6.07
C ARG A 133 -19.80 13.05 5.10
N TYR A 134 -19.14 11.91 4.94
CA TYR A 134 -17.84 11.77 4.30
C TYR A 134 -17.82 10.75 3.15
N GLY A 135 -18.98 10.50 2.53
CA GLY A 135 -19.16 9.58 1.40
C GLY A 135 -20.50 8.85 1.36
N TYR A 136 -21.25 8.80 2.49
CA TYR A 136 -22.30 7.79 2.63
C TYR A 136 -23.71 8.32 2.94
N GLY A 137 -23.88 9.59 3.22
CA GLY A 137 -25.17 10.20 3.55
C GLY A 137 -25.86 10.93 2.41
N GLU A 138 -26.75 11.80 2.77
CA GLU A 138 -27.47 12.65 1.81
C GLU A 138 -26.49 13.55 1.03
N GLY A 139 -26.71 13.67 -0.27
CA GLY A 139 -25.80 14.40 -1.19
C GLY A 139 -24.76 13.55 -1.90
N PHE A 140 -24.62 12.28 -1.49
CA PHE A 140 -23.74 11.31 -2.18
C PHE A 140 -24.58 10.34 -2.99
N ARG A 141 -24.19 10.12 -4.26
CA ARG A 141 -24.79 9.08 -5.09
C ARG A 141 -24.05 7.77 -4.82
N ARG A 142 -24.73 6.82 -4.20
CA ARG A 142 -24.13 5.55 -3.75
C ARG A 142 -24.41 4.40 -4.70
N ASP A 143 -23.46 3.47 -4.80
CA ASP A 143 -23.68 2.15 -5.37
C ASP A 143 -24.52 1.29 -4.41
N PRO A 144 -25.65 0.69 -4.87
CA PRO A 144 -26.46 -0.17 -4.02
C PRO A 144 -25.79 -1.53 -3.66
N SER A 145 -24.73 -1.91 -4.38
CA SER A 145 -24.08 -3.22 -4.27
C SER A 145 -22.79 -3.20 -3.44
N SER A 146 -22.27 -2.02 -3.11
CA SER A 146 -21.02 -1.86 -2.39
C SER A 146 -20.98 -0.57 -1.56
N LEU A 147 -19.83 -0.28 -0.93
CA LEU A 147 -19.56 0.99 -0.29
C LEU A 147 -18.98 2.04 -1.26
N SER A 148 -19.13 1.84 -2.56
CA SER A 148 -18.75 2.86 -3.56
C SER A 148 -19.75 4.02 -3.60
N TYR A 149 -19.23 5.19 -3.94
CA TYR A 149 -20.03 6.39 -4.07
C TYR A 149 -19.40 7.41 -5.04
N CYS A 150 -20.14 8.43 -5.44
CA CYS A 150 -19.58 9.59 -6.10
C CYS A 150 -20.16 10.89 -5.56
N CYS A 151 -19.40 11.98 -5.73
CA CYS A 151 -19.79 13.34 -5.42
C CYS A 151 -18.98 14.34 -6.26
N GLU A 152 -19.35 15.61 -6.19
CA GLU A 152 -18.68 16.71 -6.89
C GLU A 152 -18.25 17.78 -5.86
N PRO A 153 -17.12 17.55 -5.15
CA PRO A 153 -16.64 18.48 -4.11
C PRO A 153 -16.04 19.77 -4.68
N VAL A 154 -15.63 19.73 -5.95
CA VAL A 154 -15.11 20.85 -6.74
C VAL A 154 -15.97 20.94 -8.00
N GLU A 155 -16.41 22.13 -8.38
CA GLU A 155 -17.24 22.32 -9.57
C GLU A 155 -16.54 21.74 -10.82
N GLY A 156 -17.26 20.90 -11.57
CA GLY A 156 -16.76 20.23 -12.76
C GLY A 156 -15.79 19.06 -12.49
N VAL A 157 -15.63 18.64 -11.22
CA VAL A 157 -14.78 17.49 -10.88
C VAL A 157 -15.55 16.46 -10.07
N VAL A 158 -15.81 15.32 -10.65
CA VAL A 158 -16.46 14.18 -9.99
C VAL A 158 -15.43 13.28 -9.37
N ILE A 159 -15.56 13.06 -8.06
CA ILE A 159 -14.77 12.06 -7.32
C ILE A 159 -15.59 10.78 -7.23
N ILE A 160 -14.99 9.65 -7.59
CA ILE A 160 -15.56 8.31 -7.44
C ILE A 160 -14.74 7.53 -6.41
N GLY A 161 -15.34 7.24 -5.26
CA GLY A 161 -14.80 6.30 -4.28
C GLY A 161 -15.20 4.88 -4.63
N ILE A 162 -14.24 4.00 -4.92
CA ILE A 162 -14.46 2.62 -5.34
C ILE A 162 -14.13 1.68 -4.18
N ASP A 163 -15.09 0.91 -3.75
CA ASP A 163 -14.90 -0.14 -2.76
C ASP A 163 -14.38 -1.42 -3.45
N SER A 164 -13.17 -1.80 -3.14
CA SER A 164 -12.49 -2.98 -3.67
C SER A 164 -12.31 -4.08 -2.63
N ASN A 165 -12.93 -3.98 -1.45
CA ASN A 165 -12.69 -4.89 -0.35
C ASN A 165 -13.48 -6.19 -0.46
N MET A 166 -12.98 -7.23 0.19
CA MET A 166 -13.60 -8.55 0.31
C MET A 166 -14.00 -8.87 1.77
N ASP A 167 -14.12 -7.86 2.61
CA ASP A 167 -14.43 -7.97 4.04
C ASP A 167 -15.79 -8.58 4.35
N GLU A 168 -16.72 -8.62 3.39
CA GLU A 168 -17.97 -9.36 3.48
C GLU A 168 -17.77 -10.88 3.64
N LEU A 169 -16.60 -11.38 3.23
CA LEU A 169 -16.22 -12.79 3.36
C LEU A 169 -15.53 -13.10 4.70
N ASN A 170 -15.23 -12.07 5.50
CA ASN A 170 -14.63 -12.25 6.82
C ASN A 170 -15.62 -12.97 7.76
N THR A 171 -15.10 -13.87 8.58
CA THR A 171 -15.88 -14.50 9.64
C THR A 171 -15.40 -14.02 10.99
N LEU A 172 -16.35 -13.60 11.83
CA LEU A 172 -16.12 -13.16 13.19
C LEU A 172 -16.73 -14.16 14.13
N THR A 173 -15.91 -14.89 14.88
CA THR A 173 -16.40 -15.64 16.03
C THR A 173 -16.39 -14.72 17.25
N SER A 174 -17.33 -14.91 18.17
CA SER A 174 -17.42 -14.09 19.40
C SER A 174 -16.17 -14.14 20.29
N ARG A 175 -15.18 -14.91 19.92
CA ARG A 175 -13.95 -15.15 20.70
C ARG A 175 -12.67 -14.71 20.01
N GLY A 176 -12.68 -14.32 18.73
CA GLY A 176 -11.49 -13.97 17.97
C GLY A 176 -10.48 -15.12 17.94
N ASP A 177 -10.95 -16.32 17.67
CA ASP A 177 -10.12 -17.52 17.68
C ASP A 177 -9.51 -17.81 16.29
N SER A 178 -8.71 -18.87 16.21
CA SER A 178 -7.99 -19.28 15.00
C SER A 178 -8.88 -19.78 13.85
N THR A 179 -10.21 -19.80 14.03
CA THR A 179 -11.18 -20.16 13.00
C THR A 179 -11.75 -18.95 12.26
N ASP A 180 -11.47 -17.74 12.74
CA ASP A 180 -11.83 -16.51 12.03
C ASP A 180 -11.10 -16.42 10.69
N THR A 181 -11.80 -15.98 9.66
CA THR A 181 -11.21 -15.75 8.33
C THR A 181 -11.09 -14.27 8.07
N TYR A 182 -9.97 -13.91 7.48
CA TYR A 182 -9.65 -12.54 7.09
C TYR A 182 -9.22 -12.49 5.62
N HIS A 183 -9.91 -11.68 4.84
CA HIS A 183 -9.64 -11.48 3.41
C HIS A 183 -9.12 -10.07 3.18
N ASN A 184 -7.86 -9.97 2.80
CA ASN A 184 -7.15 -8.71 2.55
C ASN A 184 -6.85 -8.45 1.06
N GLY A 185 -7.47 -9.22 0.15
CA GLY A 185 -7.29 -9.05 -1.29
C GLY A 185 -8.34 -8.14 -1.91
N GLY A 186 -7.99 -7.51 -3.04
CA GLY A 186 -8.86 -6.62 -3.79
C GLY A 186 -9.76 -7.32 -4.81
N CYS A 187 -11.04 -6.93 -4.86
CA CYS A 187 -11.99 -7.38 -5.88
C CYS A 187 -13.11 -6.34 -6.04
N ILE A 188 -13.39 -5.91 -7.27
CA ILE A 188 -14.54 -5.07 -7.57
C ILE A 188 -15.67 -5.98 -8.07
N LYS A 189 -16.85 -5.88 -7.46
CA LYS A 189 -18.03 -6.63 -7.90
C LYS A 189 -18.43 -6.21 -9.31
N PRO A 190 -18.92 -7.13 -10.16
CA PRO A 190 -19.35 -6.76 -11.52
C PRO A 190 -20.40 -5.65 -11.55
N GLU A 191 -21.36 -5.65 -10.61
CA GLU A 191 -22.40 -4.64 -10.49
C GLU A 191 -21.81 -3.27 -10.11
N THR A 192 -20.82 -3.26 -9.22
CA THR A 192 -20.08 -2.07 -8.81
C THR A 192 -19.29 -1.51 -10.00
N LEU A 193 -18.58 -2.35 -10.74
CA LEU A 193 -17.82 -1.89 -11.93
C LEU A 193 -18.75 -1.29 -12.98
N GLN A 194 -19.91 -1.90 -13.24
CA GLN A 194 -20.93 -1.34 -14.13
C GLN A 194 -21.46 0.00 -13.62
N TRP A 195 -21.67 0.12 -12.32
CA TRP A 195 -22.11 1.37 -11.70
C TRP A 195 -21.04 2.46 -11.87
N VAL A 196 -19.78 2.17 -11.54
CA VAL A 196 -18.64 3.11 -11.65
C VAL A 196 -18.47 3.60 -13.08
N THR A 197 -18.42 2.69 -14.06
CA THR A 197 -18.24 3.04 -15.47
C THR A 197 -19.39 3.87 -16.02
N ARG A 198 -20.62 3.58 -15.60
CA ARG A 198 -21.77 4.40 -15.96
C ARG A 198 -21.68 5.81 -15.38
N ILE A 199 -21.32 5.96 -14.08
CA ILE A 199 -21.14 7.27 -13.44
C ILE A 199 -20.05 8.08 -14.14
N ALA A 200 -18.91 7.46 -14.43
CA ALA A 200 -17.80 8.12 -15.11
C ALA A 200 -18.23 8.59 -16.52
N SER A 201 -18.88 7.72 -17.29
CA SER A 201 -19.36 8.06 -18.65
C SER A 201 -20.41 9.18 -18.62
N GLU A 202 -21.33 9.19 -17.65
CA GLU A 202 -22.30 10.27 -17.44
C GLU A 202 -21.56 11.60 -17.15
N ALA A 203 -20.59 11.59 -16.23
CA ALA A 203 -19.82 12.79 -15.88
C ALA A 203 -19.04 13.34 -17.09
N ASN A 204 -18.35 12.47 -17.85
CA ASN A 204 -17.62 12.88 -19.05
C ASN A 204 -18.56 13.44 -20.15
N ALA A 205 -19.74 12.84 -20.34
CA ALA A 205 -20.74 13.36 -21.28
C ALA A 205 -21.23 14.76 -20.90
N ASP A 206 -21.25 15.08 -19.58
CA ASP A 206 -21.57 16.40 -19.05
C ASP A 206 -20.37 17.37 -19.06
N GLY A 207 -19.22 16.95 -19.63
CA GLY A 207 -17.99 17.75 -19.72
C GLY A 207 -17.25 17.90 -18.38
N LYS A 208 -17.50 17.00 -17.41
CA LYS A 208 -16.84 17.00 -16.11
C LYS A 208 -15.62 16.08 -16.12
N ARG A 209 -14.63 16.42 -15.33
CA ARG A 209 -13.43 15.61 -15.07
C ARG A 209 -13.74 14.53 -14.03
N VAL A 210 -13.11 13.38 -14.15
CA VAL A 210 -13.33 12.25 -13.22
C VAL A 210 -12.00 11.85 -12.57
N ILE A 211 -11.99 11.82 -11.26
CA ILE A 211 -10.89 11.29 -10.43
C ILE A 211 -11.45 10.13 -9.60
N ALA A 212 -10.76 9.00 -9.60
CA ALA A 212 -11.13 7.86 -8.77
C ALA A 212 -10.20 7.72 -7.56
N MET A 213 -10.69 7.09 -6.50
CA MET A 213 -9.88 6.54 -5.42
C MET A 213 -10.35 5.12 -5.09
N MET A 214 -9.40 4.26 -4.76
CA MET A 214 -9.61 2.86 -4.40
C MET A 214 -8.53 2.45 -3.41
N HIS A 215 -8.77 1.41 -2.59
CA HIS A 215 -7.77 1.00 -1.62
C HIS A 215 -6.65 0.16 -2.25
N HIS A 216 -7.00 -0.91 -2.96
CA HIS A 216 -6.05 -1.79 -3.63
C HIS A 216 -5.56 -1.19 -4.95
N HIS A 217 -4.34 -1.56 -5.38
CA HIS A 217 -3.78 -1.12 -6.65
C HIS A 217 -4.61 -1.59 -7.86
N LEU A 218 -4.62 -0.77 -8.91
CA LEU A 218 -5.19 -1.08 -10.22
C LEU A 218 -4.12 -1.51 -11.21
N ALA A 219 -2.97 -0.84 -11.20
CA ALA A 219 -1.83 -1.16 -12.04
C ALA A 219 -0.78 -1.95 -11.25
N GLN A 220 0.05 -2.73 -11.95
CA GLN A 220 1.22 -3.32 -11.32
C GLN A 220 2.31 -2.23 -11.17
N HIS A 221 2.75 -1.99 -9.96
CA HIS A 221 3.82 -1.04 -9.63
C HIS A 221 5.22 -1.62 -9.85
N PHE A 222 5.33 -2.95 -10.00
CA PHE A 222 6.53 -3.66 -10.44
C PHE A 222 6.16 -4.98 -11.11
N ASP A 223 7.11 -5.54 -11.87
CA ASP A 223 6.87 -6.77 -12.63
C ASP A 223 6.43 -7.94 -11.75
N GLN A 224 5.33 -8.60 -12.14
CA GLN A 224 4.75 -9.76 -11.45
C GLN A 224 4.18 -9.46 -10.05
N GLU A 225 3.80 -8.24 -9.75
CA GLU A 225 3.09 -7.90 -8.51
C GLU A 225 1.84 -8.75 -8.34
N ASP A 226 1.06 -8.94 -9.40
CA ASP A 226 -0.15 -9.76 -9.43
C ASP A 226 0.07 -11.24 -9.03
N ARG A 227 1.32 -11.73 -9.09
CA ARG A 227 1.71 -13.09 -8.71
C ARG A 227 2.42 -13.17 -7.35
N LEU A 228 3.27 -12.18 -7.08
CA LEU A 228 4.09 -12.15 -5.87
C LEU A 228 3.34 -11.54 -4.69
N PHE A 229 2.51 -10.54 -4.99
CA PHE A 229 1.75 -9.74 -4.04
C PHE A 229 0.27 -9.61 -4.45
N ALA A 230 -0.34 -10.71 -4.92
CA ALA A 230 -1.69 -10.75 -5.47
C ALA A 230 -2.80 -10.14 -4.58
N ASN A 231 -2.55 -10.01 -3.27
CA ASN A 231 -3.50 -9.38 -2.35
C ASN A 231 -3.45 -7.85 -2.39
N TYR A 232 -2.42 -7.25 -3.00
CA TYR A 232 -2.26 -5.79 -3.05
C TYR A 232 -2.91 -5.16 -4.28
N ILE A 233 -3.19 -5.94 -5.31
CA ILE A 233 -3.80 -5.50 -6.55
C ILE A 233 -5.20 -6.11 -6.73
N VAL A 234 -6.13 -5.40 -7.35
CA VAL A 234 -7.48 -5.93 -7.60
C VAL A 234 -7.44 -7.10 -8.56
N LYS A 235 -8.31 -8.08 -8.34
CA LYS A 235 -8.49 -9.20 -9.28
C LYS A 235 -8.92 -8.69 -10.66
N ASP A 236 -8.40 -9.31 -11.71
CA ASP A 236 -8.68 -8.96 -13.11
C ASP A 236 -8.37 -7.48 -13.43
N HIS A 237 -7.34 -6.94 -12.78
CA HIS A 237 -6.95 -5.53 -12.82
C HIS A 237 -6.85 -4.97 -14.24
N ASN A 238 -6.31 -5.73 -15.20
CA ASN A 238 -6.19 -5.29 -16.60
C ASN A 238 -7.56 -5.03 -17.25
N ASN A 239 -8.54 -5.91 -17.04
CA ASN A 239 -9.89 -5.72 -17.57
C ASN A 239 -10.61 -4.58 -16.84
N VAL A 240 -10.45 -4.47 -15.54
CA VAL A 240 -10.98 -3.34 -14.76
C VAL A 240 -10.44 -2.02 -15.28
N ALA A 241 -9.13 -1.90 -15.44
CA ALA A 241 -8.49 -0.69 -15.97
C ALA A 241 -8.97 -0.34 -17.39
N GLN A 242 -9.10 -1.32 -18.27
CA GLN A 242 -9.65 -1.13 -19.62
C GLN A 242 -11.06 -0.54 -19.61
N GLN A 243 -11.94 -1.06 -18.75
CA GLN A 243 -13.31 -0.56 -18.62
C GLN A 243 -13.35 0.86 -18.02
N LEU A 244 -12.48 1.16 -17.04
CA LEU A 244 -12.35 2.49 -16.45
C LEU A 244 -11.84 3.50 -17.49
N MET A 245 -10.79 3.18 -18.26
CA MET A 245 -10.30 4.04 -19.34
C MET A 245 -11.39 4.32 -20.38
N GLN A 246 -12.12 3.29 -20.84
CA GLN A 246 -13.22 3.44 -21.79
C GLN A 246 -14.35 4.34 -21.26
N ALA A 247 -14.53 4.37 -19.92
CA ALA A 247 -15.49 5.26 -19.27
C ALA A 247 -14.93 6.68 -19.02
N GLY A 248 -13.65 6.94 -19.35
CA GLY A 248 -12.99 8.23 -19.21
C GLY A 248 -12.40 8.48 -17.81
N VAL A 249 -12.03 7.43 -17.09
CA VAL A 249 -11.25 7.55 -15.84
C VAL A 249 -9.78 7.37 -16.20
N HIS A 250 -8.96 8.40 -15.98
CA HIS A 250 -7.54 8.38 -16.35
C HIS A 250 -6.60 8.52 -15.15
N THR A 251 -7.13 8.85 -13.98
CA THR A 251 -6.37 9.00 -12.73
C THR A 251 -7.10 8.31 -11.59
N ILE A 252 -6.39 7.44 -10.87
CA ILE A 252 -6.88 6.76 -9.68
C ILE A 252 -5.84 6.87 -8.57
N PHE A 253 -6.26 7.18 -7.34
CA PHE A 253 -5.43 7.20 -6.15
C PHE A 253 -5.65 5.93 -5.34
N THR A 254 -4.55 5.26 -4.97
CA THR A 254 -4.58 3.99 -4.23
C THR A 254 -3.68 4.02 -2.98
N GLY A 255 -3.71 2.95 -2.18
CA GLY A 255 -2.94 2.78 -0.96
C GLY A 255 -2.48 1.33 -0.77
N HIS A 256 -2.70 0.76 0.43
CA HIS A 256 -2.55 -0.66 0.80
C HIS A 256 -1.10 -1.19 0.85
N LEU A 257 -0.27 -0.93 -0.16
CA LEU A 257 1.12 -1.40 -0.18
C LEU A 257 2.05 -0.52 0.68
N HIS A 258 1.58 0.65 1.11
CA HIS A 258 2.34 1.63 1.90
C HIS A 258 3.59 2.19 1.18
N VAL A 259 3.58 2.21 -0.14
CA VAL A 259 4.66 2.78 -0.96
C VAL A 259 4.21 4.07 -1.63
N THR A 260 5.16 4.92 -1.95
CA THR A 260 4.95 6.17 -2.69
C THR A 260 5.40 5.92 -4.12
N ASP A 261 4.49 5.53 -4.99
CA ASP A 261 4.80 5.08 -6.34
C ASP A 261 3.67 5.45 -7.30
N ALA A 262 3.94 5.48 -8.60
CA ALA A 262 2.94 5.72 -9.63
C ALA A 262 3.15 4.83 -10.84
N ALA A 263 2.12 4.09 -11.22
CA ALA A 263 2.15 3.17 -12.33
C ALA A 263 1.18 3.58 -13.43
N THR A 264 1.64 3.56 -14.69
CA THR A 264 0.79 3.86 -15.84
C THR A 264 0.43 2.57 -16.59
N LEU A 265 -0.87 2.33 -16.75
CA LEU A 265 -1.39 1.22 -17.52
C LEU A 265 -2.00 1.76 -18.82
N TYR A 266 -1.58 1.18 -19.94
CA TYR A 266 -2.04 1.56 -21.28
C TYR A 266 -3.08 0.57 -21.81
N ASN A 267 -3.97 1.05 -22.68
CA ASN A 267 -4.78 0.17 -23.50
C ASN A 267 -3.91 -0.57 -24.55
N SER A 268 -4.48 -1.55 -25.25
CA SER A 268 -3.71 -2.45 -26.12
C SER A 268 -2.99 -1.76 -27.29
N ASP A 269 -3.53 -0.65 -27.79
CA ASP A 269 -2.95 0.13 -28.90
C ASP A 269 -2.16 1.36 -28.41
N ARG A 270 -2.04 1.55 -27.08
CA ARG A 270 -1.34 2.64 -26.42
C ARG A 270 -1.85 4.04 -26.79
N THR A 271 -3.11 4.15 -27.19
CA THR A 271 -3.77 5.44 -27.49
C THR A 271 -4.37 6.08 -26.25
N ASP A 272 -4.56 5.30 -25.20
CA ASP A 272 -5.13 5.76 -23.93
C ASP A 272 -4.45 5.10 -22.73
N SER A 273 -4.53 5.76 -21.55
CA SER A 273 -3.88 5.29 -20.34
C SER A 273 -4.63 5.71 -19.09
N ILE A 274 -4.40 4.97 -18.00
CA ILE A 274 -4.79 5.32 -16.64
C ILE A 274 -3.55 5.29 -15.75
N VAL A 275 -3.40 6.30 -14.91
CA VAL A 275 -2.33 6.39 -13.90
C VAL A 275 -2.90 5.96 -12.54
N ASP A 276 -2.27 4.95 -11.96
CA ASP A 276 -2.48 4.52 -10.57
C ASP A 276 -1.44 5.23 -9.70
N VAL A 277 -1.90 6.12 -8.84
CA VAL A 277 -1.06 6.91 -7.94
C VAL A 277 -1.12 6.30 -6.55
N GLY A 278 -0.20 5.39 -6.26
CA GLY A 278 -0.01 4.81 -4.95
C GLY A 278 0.44 5.87 -3.95
N THR A 279 -0.21 5.92 -2.80
CA THR A 279 0.12 6.85 -1.72
C THR A 279 0.62 6.08 -0.52
N GLY A 280 1.82 6.39 -0.05
CA GLY A 280 2.41 5.79 1.15
C GLY A 280 1.55 6.02 2.39
N SER A 281 1.66 5.12 3.37
CA SER A 281 0.88 5.19 4.59
C SER A 281 1.17 6.47 5.39
N ALA A 282 0.12 7.09 5.90
CA ALA A 282 0.21 8.29 6.73
C ALA A 282 0.94 8.07 8.07
N ILE A 283 1.03 6.82 8.55
CA ILE A 283 1.71 6.46 9.81
C ILE A 283 2.92 5.56 9.66
N CYS A 284 3.35 5.32 8.40
CA CYS A 284 4.62 4.67 8.10
C CYS A 284 5.59 5.67 7.49
N TYR A 285 6.89 5.44 7.69
CA TYR A 285 7.89 6.18 6.94
C TYR A 285 7.62 6.06 5.43
N PRO A 286 7.64 7.13 4.67
CA PRO A 286 8.08 8.50 5.00
C PRO A 286 6.94 9.45 5.44
N PHE A 287 5.74 8.95 5.83
CA PHE A 287 4.58 9.73 6.27
C PHE A 287 4.04 10.62 5.16
N ALA A 288 3.70 9.99 4.06
CA ALA A 288 3.38 10.66 2.80
C ALA A 288 1.98 11.29 2.79
N MET A 289 1.85 12.43 2.14
CA MET A 289 0.61 12.94 1.59
C MET A 289 0.83 13.46 0.17
N ARG A 290 -0.12 13.24 -0.73
CA ARG A 290 -0.13 13.84 -2.07
C ARG A 290 -0.89 15.16 -2.02
N VAL A 291 -0.39 16.14 -2.74
CA VAL A 291 -1.05 17.43 -2.97
C VAL A 291 -1.27 17.57 -4.46
N ALA A 292 -2.51 17.45 -4.87
CA ALA A 292 -2.92 17.53 -6.26
C ALA A 292 -3.53 18.91 -6.54
N GLN A 293 -3.11 19.53 -7.65
CA GLN A 293 -3.58 20.82 -8.10
C GLN A 293 -4.18 20.69 -9.50
N LEU A 294 -5.45 21.09 -9.64
CA LEU A 294 -6.09 21.13 -10.95
C LEU A 294 -5.44 22.19 -11.85
N ASN A 295 -5.19 21.81 -13.08
CA ASN A 295 -4.67 22.68 -14.13
C ASN A 295 -5.68 22.71 -15.28
N ASP A 296 -6.44 23.80 -15.37
CA ASP A 296 -7.49 23.96 -16.38
C ASP A 296 -6.92 24.18 -17.80
N GLU A 297 -5.71 24.75 -17.91
CA GLU A 297 -5.10 25.05 -19.21
C GLU A 297 -4.66 23.75 -19.93
N SER A 298 -4.13 22.80 -19.17
CA SER A 298 -3.65 21.50 -19.70
C SER A 298 -4.67 20.38 -19.52
N ASN A 299 -5.78 20.61 -18.85
CA ASN A 299 -6.74 19.59 -18.41
C ASN A 299 -6.04 18.42 -17.70
N SER A 300 -5.17 18.76 -16.74
CA SER A 300 -4.38 17.81 -15.97
C SER A 300 -4.49 18.02 -14.48
N LEU A 301 -4.04 17.05 -13.73
CA LEU A 301 -3.88 17.09 -12.29
C LEU A 301 -2.38 17.04 -11.97
N GLU A 302 -1.82 18.14 -11.48
CA GLU A 302 -0.43 18.22 -11.06
C GLU A 302 -0.32 17.71 -9.62
N VAL A 303 0.32 16.58 -9.43
CA VAL A 303 0.46 15.90 -8.14
C VAL A 303 1.87 16.07 -7.62
N SER A 304 2.02 16.51 -6.39
CA SER A 304 3.29 16.56 -5.67
C SER A 304 3.20 15.84 -4.34
N THR A 305 4.32 15.28 -3.89
CA THR A 305 4.38 14.58 -2.60
C THR A 305 4.94 15.51 -1.52
N ARG A 306 4.37 15.42 -0.33
CA ARG A 306 4.84 16.06 0.89
C ARG A 306 4.96 15.03 2.00
N TRP A 307 5.82 15.31 2.94
CA TRP A 307 6.11 14.46 4.08
C TRP A 307 5.76 15.17 5.38
N LEU A 308 5.14 14.44 6.31
CA LEU A 308 5.10 14.90 7.70
C LEU A 308 6.47 14.61 8.33
N THR A 309 7.10 15.61 8.90
CA THR A 309 8.48 15.50 9.44
C THR A 309 8.52 15.37 10.95
N GLU A 310 7.49 15.87 11.63
CA GLU A 310 7.39 15.91 13.08
C GLU A 310 5.94 15.73 13.54
N ALA A 311 5.76 15.23 14.74
CA ALA A 311 4.49 15.22 15.47
C ALA A 311 4.75 15.68 16.90
N PRO A 312 3.75 16.21 17.65
CA PRO A 312 3.96 16.81 18.97
C PRO A 312 4.72 15.93 19.95
N GLU A 313 4.41 14.62 19.99
CA GLU A 313 5.08 13.65 20.85
C GLU A 313 6.25 12.93 20.18
N CYS A 314 6.51 13.23 18.89
CA CYS A 314 7.52 12.58 18.08
C CYS A 314 8.24 13.61 17.17
N PRO A 315 9.10 14.49 17.73
CA PRO A 315 9.77 15.56 16.97
C PRO A 315 10.73 15.04 15.90
N ASP A 316 11.28 13.84 16.08
CA ASP A 316 12.16 13.16 15.11
C ASP A 316 11.41 12.08 14.33
N LEU A 317 10.16 12.34 13.95
CA LEU A 317 9.25 11.37 13.36
C LEU A 317 9.87 10.62 12.16
N ARG A 318 10.44 11.35 11.21
CA ARG A 318 11.04 10.73 10.02
C ARG A 318 12.19 9.79 10.35
N GLU A 319 13.10 10.18 11.24
CA GLU A 319 14.23 9.32 11.60
C GLU A 319 13.75 8.09 12.39
N GLN A 320 12.81 8.24 13.32
CA GLN A 320 12.24 7.11 14.04
C GLN A 320 11.54 6.13 13.08
N GLY A 321 10.73 6.65 12.16
CA GLY A 321 10.08 5.83 11.13
C GLY A 321 11.09 5.13 10.22
N ARG A 322 12.15 5.83 9.78
CA ARG A 322 13.22 5.27 8.97
C ARG A 322 13.93 4.11 9.69
N GLN A 323 14.28 4.30 10.95
CA GLN A 323 14.89 3.24 11.76
C GLN A 323 13.94 2.05 11.93
N ARG A 324 12.63 2.29 12.02
CA ARG A 324 11.63 1.24 12.10
C ARG A 324 11.56 0.39 10.81
N ILE A 325 11.61 1.01 9.64
CA ILE A 325 11.71 0.27 8.35
C ILE A 325 12.97 -0.61 8.33
N ILE A 326 14.12 -0.07 8.75
CA ILE A 326 15.37 -0.84 8.83
C ILE A 326 15.22 -2.01 9.82
N ALA A 327 14.65 -1.77 10.99
CA ALA A 327 14.42 -2.78 12.01
C ALA A 327 13.40 -3.85 11.60
N ALA A 328 12.45 -3.53 10.72
CA ALA A 328 11.47 -4.47 10.19
C ALA A 328 12.02 -5.36 9.05
N THR A 329 13.17 -5.02 8.47
CA THR A 329 13.79 -5.78 7.37
C THR A 329 13.95 -7.28 7.66
N PRO A 330 14.33 -7.74 8.88
CA PRO A 330 14.36 -9.16 9.21
C PRO A 330 12.99 -9.84 9.09
N GLY A 331 11.93 -9.18 9.53
CA GLY A 331 10.56 -9.68 9.45
C GLY A 331 10.10 -9.85 7.99
N LEU A 332 10.33 -8.83 7.15
CA LEU A 332 10.04 -8.88 5.72
C LEU A 332 10.87 -9.98 5.03
N THR A 333 12.16 -10.09 5.35
CA THR A 333 13.00 -11.15 4.84
C THR A 333 12.45 -12.54 5.21
N THR A 334 11.93 -12.68 6.43
CA THR A 334 11.29 -13.92 6.90
C THR A 334 10.02 -14.23 6.10
N LEU A 335 9.18 -13.22 5.85
CA LEU A 335 7.95 -13.38 5.08
C LEU A 335 8.26 -13.83 3.64
N LEU A 336 9.15 -13.13 2.96
CA LEU A 336 9.56 -13.45 1.58
C LEU A 336 10.23 -14.82 1.50
N SER A 337 11.17 -15.11 2.41
CA SER A 337 11.85 -16.41 2.48
C SER A 337 10.86 -17.54 2.73
N SER A 338 9.83 -17.33 3.57
CA SER A 338 8.79 -18.34 3.84
C SER A 338 7.94 -18.63 2.60
N LYS A 339 7.57 -17.60 1.82
CA LYS A 339 6.86 -17.80 0.54
C LYS A 339 7.68 -18.63 -0.45
N VAL A 340 8.97 -18.34 -0.56
CA VAL A 340 9.90 -19.12 -1.40
C VAL A 340 10.08 -20.52 -0.83
N TRP A 341 10.29 -20.63 0.50
CA TRP A 341 10.48 -21.91 1.19
C TRP A 341 9.33 -22.88 1.00
N ASN A 342 8.08 -22.40 1.03
CA ASN A 342 6.92 -23.25 0.80
C ASN A 342 6.94 -23.94 -0.58
N LYS A 343 7.63 -23.34 -1.57
CA LYS A 343 7.79 -23.93 -2.92
C LYS A 343 9.02 -24.82 -3.03
N VAL A 344 10.14 -24.46 -2.42
CA VAL A 344 11.44 -25.13 -2.60
C VAL A 344 11.84 -26.03 -1.42
N GLY A 345 11.41 -25.72 -0.20
CA GLY A 345 11.76 -26.40 1.02
C GLY A 345 11.54 -27.93 0.98
N PRO A 346 10.40 -28.44 0.44
CA PRO A 346 10.17 -29.87 0.30
C PRO A 346 11.24 -30.59 -0.54
N ARG A 347 11.89 -29.87 -1.47
CA ARG A 347 12.97 -30.39 -2.32
C ARG A 347 14.35 -30.26 -1.67
N MET A 348 14.54 -29.30 -0.76
CA MET A 348 15.84 -29.04 -0.12
C MET A 348 16.35 -30.25 0.68
N GLY A 349 15.46 -30.94 1.40
CA GLY A 349 15.82 -32.17 2.11
C GLY A 349 16.29 -33.32 1.19
N GLN A 350 15.75 -33.38 -0.03
CA GLN A 350 16.18 -34.35 -1.05
C GLN A 350 17.56 -33.97 -1.62
N ILE A 351 17.73 -32.68 -1.93
CA ILE A 351 19.00 -32.12 -2.42
C ILE A 351 20.09 -32.36 -1.38
N LYS A 352 19.84 -32.06 -0.11
CA LYS A 352 20.78 -32.28 0.99
C LYS A 352 21.22 -33.75 1.06
N LYS A 353 20.26 -34.68 1.10
CA LYS A 353 20.53 -36.12 1.12
C LYS A 353 21.35 -36.59 -0.09
N PHE A 354 21.03 -36.06 -1.28
CA PHE A 354 21.80 -36.40 -2.49
C PHE A 354 23.25 -35.94 -2.41
N LEU A 355 23.46 -34.69 -1.97
CA LEU A 355 24.82 -34.14 -1.82
C LEU A 355 25.64 -34.89 -0.76
N GLU A 356 25.02 -35.14 0.40
CA GLU A 356 25.68 -35.90 1.51
C GLU A 356 26.00 -37.34 1.13
N ALA A 357 25.12 -38.00 0.35
CA ALA A 357 25.40 -39.36 -0.16
C ALA A 357 26.58 -39.38 -1.14
N GLY A 358 26.87 -38.25 -1.81
CA GLY A 358 28.07 -38.04 -2.61
C GLY A 358 29.34 -37.70 -1.80
N GLY A 359 29.24 -37.68 -0.47
CA GLY A 359 30.38 -37.38 0.43
C GLY A 359 30.55 -35.87 0.69
N ASN A 360 29.68 -35.02 0.19
CA ASN A 360 29.79 -33.57 0.33
C ASN A 360 29.22 -33.08 1.70
N LYS A 361 29.89 -32.12 2.31
CA LYS A 361 29.38 -31.41 3.48
C LYS A 361 28.47 -30.26 3.06
N THR A 362 27.26 -30.17 3.64
CA THR A 362 26.36 -29.11 3.38
C THR A 362 25.79 -28.49 4.66
N ASN A 363 25.60 -27.15 4.65
CA ASN A 363 24.93 -26.40 5.68
C ASN A 363 23.58 -25.87 5.12
N LEU A 364 22.94 -26.60 4.20
CA LEU A 364 21.68 -26.21 3.61
C LEU A 364 20.61 -26.04 4.68
N PRO A 365 19.81 -24.98 4.62
CA PRO A 365 18.75 -24.75 5.58
C PRO A 365 17.71 -25.89 5.55
N GLU A 366 17.25 -26.29 6.72
CA GLU A 366 16.25 -27.34 6.90
C GLU A 366 14.86 -26.76 7.22
N THR A 367 14.83 -25.48 7.64
CA THR A 367 13.60 -24.76 7.99
C THR A 367 13.55 -23.40 7.30
N SER A 368 12.35 -22.88 7.17
CA SER A 368 12.11 -21.50 6.69
C SER A 368 12.88 -20.47 7.51
N GLN A 369 12.95 -20.66 8.83
CA GLN A 369 13.66 -19.75 9.72
C GLN A 369 15.19 -19.75 9.44
N GLN A 370 15.80 -20.91 9.23
CA GLN A 370 17.21 -21.00 8.87
C GLN A 370 17.48 -20.35 7.50
N ALA A 371 16.60 -20.60 6.53
CA ALA A 371 16.69 -19.96 5.22
C ALA A 371 16.61 -18.43 5.33
N SER A 372 15.67 -17.91 6.12
CA SER A 372 15.53 -16.49 6.37
C SER A 372 16.75 -15.87 7.05
N GLN A 373 17.33 -16.55 8.05
CA GLN A 373 18.54 -16.08 8.73
C GLN A 373 19.73 -16.03 7.78
N LEU A 374 19.86 -17.00 6.86
CA LEU A 374 20.89 -17.02 5.85
C LEU A 374 20.76 -15.84 4.87
N VAL A 375 19.55 -15.62 4.34
CA VAL A 375 19.25 -14.48 3.45
C VAL A 375 19.54 -13.15 4.15
N PHE A 376 19.04 -12.97 5.37
CA PHE A 376 19.25 -11.74 6.13
C PHE A 376 20.73 -11.44 6.38
N ARG A 377 21.52 -12.45 6.75
CA ARG A 377 22.96 -12.30 7.03
C ARG A 377 23.73 -11.70 5.86
N HIS A 378 23.38 -12.09 4.64
CA HIS A 378 24.14 -11.72 3.45
C HIS A 378 23.48 -10.63 2.58
N LEU A 379 22.18 -10.38 2.74
CA LEU A 379 21.43 -9.46 1.88
C LEU A 379 20.76 -8.31 2.62
N SER A 380 20.83 -8.25 3.96
CA SER A 380 20.11 -7.23 4.74
C SER A 380 20.39 -5.79 4.31
N GLY A 381 21.64 -5.46 3.98
CA GLY A 381 22.03 -4.11 3.55
C GLY A 381 21.40 -3.70 2.22
N VAL A 382 21.36 -4.62 1.25
CA VAL A 382 20.71 -4.39 -0.05
C VAL A 382 19.21 -4.26 0.14
N LEU A 383 18.59 -5.19 0.88
CA LEU A 383 17.15 -5.21 1.13
C LEU A 383 16.68 -3.95 1.86
N SER A 384 17.39 -3.48 2.89
CA SER A 384 17.01 -2.27 3.62
C SER A 384 17.10 -1.02 2.75
N ARG A 385 18.13 -0.87 1.91
CA ARG A 385 18.28 0.29 1.01
C ARG A 385 17.20 0.29 -0.07
N THR A 386 16.95 -0.86 -0.69
CA THR A 386 15.87 -0.99 -1.67
C THR A 386 14.52 -0.66 -1.03
N MET A 387 14.23 -1.22 0.16
CA MET A 387 12.95 -0.96 0.83
C MET A 387 12.75 0.52 1.18
N LEU A 388 13.80 1.19 1.66
CA LEU A 388 13.73 2.64 1.95
C LEU A 388 13.44 3.44 0.69
N ALA A 389 14.10 3.17 -0.43
CA ALA A 389 13.88 3.87 -1.67
C ALA A 389 12.44 3.66 -2.20
N VAL A 390 11.98 2.41 -2.24
CA VAL A 390 10.61 2.06 -2.68
C VAL A 390 9.53 2.77 -1.86
N VAL A 391 9.66 2.84 -0.54
CA VAL A 391 8.64 3.52 0.28
C VAL A 391 8.70 5.04 0.12
N GLU A 392 9.85 5.60 -0.23
CA GLU A 392 10.04 7.04 -0.49
C GLU A 392 9.65 7.46 -1.91
N GLY A 393 9.61 6.54 -2.88
CA GLY A 393 9.42 6.86 -4.30
C GLY A 393 10.65 7.57 -4.88
N ASN A 394 11.85 7.14 -4.50
CA ASN A 394 13.11 7.70 -4.97
C ASN A 394 14.10 6.62 -5.46
N GLU A 395 13.58 5.53 -6.02
CA GLU A 395 14.36 4.42 -6.59
C GLU A 395 15.32 4.90 -7.67
N GLN A 396 14.96 5.95 -8.39
CA GLN A 396 15.80 6.57 -9.40
C GLN A 396 17.14 7.11 -8.85
N ASP A 397 17.23 7.36 -7.55
CA ASP A 397 18.47 7.77 -6.86
C ASP A 397 19.37 6.57 -6.53
N LEU A 398 18.85 5.34 -6.67
CA LEU A 398 19.62 4.13 -6.42
C LEU A 398 20.65 3.91 -7.53
N GLN A 399 21.84 3.48 -7.14
CA GLN A 399 22.85 2.96 -8.07
C GLN A 399 22.51 1.51 -8.39
N THR A 400 21.61 1.30 -9.32
CA THR A 400 21.00 -0.02 -9.63
C THR A 400 22.04 -1.11 -9.86
N GLU A 401 23.07 -0.84 -10.69
CA GLU A 401 24.11 -1.82 -10.97
C GLU A 401 24.94 -2.18 -9.74
N ASP A 402 25.22 -1.23 -8.86
CA ASP A 402 25.93 -1.47 -7.61
C ASP A 402 25.11 -2.36 -6.66
N LEU A 403 23.81 -2.08 -6.52
CA LEU A 403 22.91 -2.90 -5.70
C LEU A 403 22.73 -4.31 -6.26
N ILE A 404 22.62 -4.46 -7.58
CA ILE A 404 22.57 -5.78 -8.24
C ILE A 404 23.88 -6.54 -7.98
N ASN A 405 25.02 -5.88 -8.12
CA ASN A 405 26.32 -6.52 -7.89
C ASN A 405 26.51 -6.91 -6.42
N GLU A 406 26.13 -6.05 -5.47
CA GLU A 406 26.14 -6.41 -4.05
C GLU A 406 25.17 -7.57 -3.76
N GLY A 407 23.98 -7.57 -4.35
CA GLY A 407 23.04 -8.68 -4.25
C GLY A 407 23.63 -10.00 -4.76
N LYS A 408 24.29 -9.97 -5.91
CA LYS A 408 25.02 -11.14 -6.47
C LYS A 408 26.12 -11.62 -5.52
N LEU A 409 26.93 -10.71 -4.97
CA LEU A 409 27.97 -11.08 -4.00
C LEU A 409 27.37 -11.69 -2.73
N GLY A 410 26.27 -11.14 -2.23
CA GLY A 410 25.55 -11.71 -1.09
C GLY A 410 25.02 -13.12 -1.37
N ILE A 411 24.43 -13.36 -2.56
CA ILE A 411 23.97 -14.69 -2.97
C ILE A 411 25.15 -15.65 -3.13
N ARG A 412 26.29 -15.20 -3.68
CA ARG A 412 27.51 -16.00 -3.76
C ARG A 412 27.96 -16.45 -2.37
N ALA A 413 28.04 -15.52 -1.42
CA ALA A 413 28.40 -15.82 -0.03
C ALA A 413 27.41 -16.77 0.65
N MET A 414 26.10 -16.65 0.38
CA MET A 414 25.09 -17.61 0.84
C MET A 414 25.34 -19.02 0.32
N ILE A 415 25.69 -19.16 -0.95
CA ILE A 415 25.99 -20.44 -1.59
C ILE A 415 27.25 -21.04 -0.96
N GLU A 416 28.33 -20.27 -0.77
CA GLU A 416 29.57 -20.68 -0.14
C GLU A 416 29.39 -21.16 1.31
N GLU A 417 28.52 -20.48 2.08
CA GLU A 417 28.16 -20.89 3.44
C GLU A 417 27.34 -22.19 3.45
N ALA A 418 26.32 -22.27 2.56
CA ALA A 418 25.37 -23.38 2.55
C ALA A 418 25.94 -24.67 1.93
N ALA A 419 26.78 -24.56 0.90
CA ALA A 419 27.32 -25.70 0.14
C ALA A 419 28.74 -25.42 -0.39
N PRO A 420 29.73 -25.32 0.48
CA PRO A 420 31.08 -24.83 0.12
C PRO A 420 31.77 -25.67 -0.96
N GLU A 421 31.57 -26.97 -0.94
CA GLU A 421 32.24 -27.90 -1.90
C GLU A 421 31.62 -27.85 -3.32
N GLN A 422 30.37 -27.33 -3.45
CA GLN A 422 29.65 -27.17 -4.70
C GLN A 422 29.45 -25.70 -5.08
N ALA A 423 30.06 -24.78 -4.37
CA ALA A 423 29.80 -23.34 -4.49
C ALA A 423 29.97 -22.82 -5.93
N ASP A 424 31.02 -23.24 -6.63
CA ASP A 424 31.24 -22.79 -8.01
C ASP A 424 30.18 -23.31 -8.98
N ALA A 425 29.82 -24.59 -8.89
CA ALA A 425 28.78 -25.17 -9.77
C ALA A 425 27.39 -24.56 -9.49
N LEU A 426 27.03 -24.33 -8.22
CA LEU A 426 25.79 -23.70 -7.84
C LEU A 426 25.76 -22.23 -8.24
N TRP A 427 26.89 -21.55 -8.17
CA TRP A 427 27.02 -20.16 -8.63
C TRP A 427 26.83 -20.04 -10.15
N GLU A 428 27.47 -20.94 -10.94
CA GLU A 428 27.26 -21.00 -12.38
C GLU A 428 25.78 -21.28 -12.72
N PHE A 429 25.15 -22.23 -12.03
CA PHE A 429 23.73 -22.52 -12.19
C PHE A 429 22.87 -21.29 -11.85
N PHE A 430 23.19 -20.60 -10.75
CA PHE A 430 22.49 -19.36 -10.39
C PHE A 430 22.58 -18.32 -11.52
N LEU A 431 23.78 -18.06 -12.03
CA LEU A 431 24.00 -17.05 -13.06
C LEU A 431 23.33 -17.39 -14.40
N ASN A 432 23.30 -18.67 -14.78
CA ASN A 432 22.84 -19.10 -16.09
C ASN A 432 21.33 -19.43 -16.13
N ASP A 433 20.78 -19.95 -15.03
CA ASP A 433 19.43 -20.53 -15.01
C ASP A 433 18.44 -19.79 -14.10
N VAL A 434 18.92 -19.14 -13.03
CA VAL A 434 18.07 -18.48 -12.02
C VAL A 434 18.06 -16.98 -12.20
N TYR A 435 19.25 -16.35 -12.21
CA TYR A 435 19.37 -14.90 -12.27
C TYR A 435 18.67 -14.27 -13.48
N PRO A 436 18.75 -14.81 -14.71
CA PRO A 436 18.06 -14.22 -15.87
C PRO A 436 16.53 -14.16 -15.74
N LYS A 437 15.95 -14.98 -14.84
CA LYS A 437 14.50 -14.95 -14.54
C LYS A 437 14.15 -13.98 -13.43
N LEU A 438 15.09 -13.69 -12.54
CA LEU A 438 14.91 -12.75 -11.44
C LEU A 438 15.26 -11.31 -11.84
N GLU A 439 16.24 -11.14 -12.71
CA GLU A 439 16.74 -9.83 -13.11
C GLU A 439 15.66 -8.87 -13.60
N PRO A 440 14.70 -9.26 -14.46
CA PRO A 440 13.64 -8.34 -14.88
C PRO A 440 12.83 -7.79 -13.71
N VAL A 441 12.45 -8.65 -12.76
CA VAL A 441 11.68 -8.25 -11.56
C VAL A 441 12.51 -7.35 -10.65
N VAL A 442 13.77 -7.69 -10.43
CA VAL A 442 14.68 -6.89 -9.61
C VAL A 442 14.88 -5.51 -10.25
N ARG A 443 15.08 -5.46 -11.57
CA ARG A 443 15.23 -4.19 -12.29
C ARG A 443 13.96 -3.38 -12.34
N SER A 444 12.77 -4.01 -12.43
CA SER A 444 11.51 -3.26 -12.42
C SER A 444 11.33 -2.49 -11.10
N ILE A 445 11.77 -3.07 -9.98
CA ILE A 445 11.76 -2.40 -8.67
C ILE A 445 12.85 -1.32 -8.58
N LEU A 446 14.11 -1.66 -8.91
CA LEU A 446 15.27 -0.76 -8.72
C LEU A 446 15.36 0.37 -9.75
N GLU A 447 14.75 0.23 -10.90
CA GLU A 447 14.77 1.21 -11.99
C GLU A 447 13.44 1.92 -12.15
N ASP A 448 12.51 1.71 -11.19
CA ASP A 448 11.17 2.28 -11.23
C ASP A 448 10.50 2.07 -12.60
N ARG A 449 10.44 0.81 -13.01
CA ARG A 449 9.79 0.40 -14.26
C ARG A 449 8.41 -0.12 -13.94
N ASN A 450 7.40 0.58 -14.40
CA ASN A 450 6.04 0.05 -14.43
C ASN A 450 5.99 -1.27 -15.21
N ALA A 451 5.24 -2.24 -14.73
CA ALA A 451 5.13 -3.60 -15.29
C ALA A 451 4.78 -3.67 -16.79
N VAL A 452 4.31 -2.59 -17.38
CA VAL A 452 3.91 -2.49 -18.79
C VAL A 452 4.97 -1.81 -19.64
N ALA A 453 6.02 -1.28 -19.03
CA ALA A 453 7.04 -0.51 -19.75
C ALA A 453 8.08 -1.44 -20.40
N THR A 454 7.79 -1.87 -21.60
CA THR A 454 8.84 -2.25 -22.56
C THR A 454 9.67 -1.04 -23.01
N ASP A 455 9.28 0.17 -22.63
CA ASP A 455 9.91 1.44 -23.00
C ASP A 455 10.68 2.02 -21.83
N LYS A 456 11.99 2.18 -22.02
CA LYS A 456 12.90 2.87 -21.11
C LYS A 456 12.57 4.36 -20.87
N GLU A 457 11.55 4.87 -21.56
CA GLU A 457 11.20 6.31 -21.57
C GLU A 457 10.13 6.72 -20.57
N THR A 458 9.45 5.78 -19.92
CA THR A 458 8.41 6.10 -18.93
C THR A 458 8.85 5.81 -17.51
N ARG A 459 9.91 6.48 -17.04
CA ARG A 459 10.11 6.68 -15.61
C ARG A 459 9.04 7.65 -15.14
N ALA A 460 8.12 7.18 -14.30
CA ALA A 460 7.27 8.08 -13.54
C ALA A 460 8.16 8.81 -12.51
N ASP A 461 8.02 10.11 -12.39
CA ASP A 461 8.50 10.82 -11.21
C ASP A 461 7.44 10.63 -10.13
N ASP A 462 7.65 9.68 -9.22
CA ASP A 462 6.68 9.34 -8.17
C ASP A 462 6.36 10.48 -7.21
N LEU A 463 7.22 11.47 -7.16
CA LEU A 463 7.07 12.61 -6.27
C LEU A 463 6.37 13.79 -6.95
N HIS A 464 6.45 13.88 -8.30
CA HIS A 464 5.88 14.98 -9.09
C HIS A 464 5.30 14.45 -10.41
N LEU A 465 3.98 14.38 -10.48
CA LEU A 465 3.24 13.78 -11.58
C LEU A 465 2.36 14.82 -12.26
N SER A 466 2.20 14.69 -13.59
CA SER A 466 1.12 15.35 -14.32
C SER A 466 0.19 14.26 -14.87
N CYS A 467 -0.99 14.13 -14.26
CA CYS A 467 -1.98 13.10 -14.57
C CYS A 467 -3.06 13.67 -15.50
N LYS A 468 -3.46 12.91 -16.52
CA LYS A 468 -4.59 13.24 -17.40
C LYS A 468 -5.91 13.17 -16.62
N LEU A 469 -6.84 14.08 -16.90
CA LEU A 469 -8.20 14.11 -16.37
C LEU A 469 -9.24 13.85 -17.46
#